data_a6a35a6256887ebbba0c510cbb643334
#
_entry.id   a6a35a6256887ebbba0c510cbb643334
#
_cell.length_a   1.000
_cell.length_b   1.000
_cell.length_c   1.000
_cell.angle_alpha   90.00
_cell.angle_beta   90.00
_cell.angle_gamma   90.00
#
_symmetry.space_group_name_H-M   'P 1'
#
loop_
_entity.id
_entity.type
_entity.pdbx_description
1 polymer ?
#
loop_
_entity_poly.entity_id
_entity_poly.type
_entity_poly.pdbx_seq_one_letter_code
_entity_poly.pdbx_strand_id
1 'polypeptide(L)'
;MTEKKNSSAGKTSKPQQERSAETHQKLIRAAISVLAQRGYANFSTSMVAEKAKVSRGALQYHFQTRDDILVAARDYVARALNLPWKPETLRERPVDERIRMIIDHYWTFIGSKNYIAALEVRLYERFNRSMHKTLLERMNKLTGERNAEWQEIFSDTGLSPDYLIPYRLYMLDCLRGLALRRIEQGAGINVTPQIEILTDLMIKRISS
;
A
#
# COMPACT_ATOMS: atom_id res chain seq x y z
N MET A 1 61.92 0.72 -16.54
CA MET A 1 60.95 -0.40 -16.41
C MET A 1 59.96 -0.01 -15.33
N THR A 2 58.83 0.50 -15.71
CA THR A 2 57.78 0.93 -14.77
C THR A 2 56.47 0.27 -15.22
N GLU A 3 56.07 -0.77 -14.51
CA GLU A 3 54.79 -1.48 -14.71
C GLU A 3 53.61 -0.62 -14.28
N LYS A 4 52.73 -0.27 -15.20
CA LYS A 4 51.38 0.27 -14.94
C LYS A 4 50.45 -0.90 -14.59
N LYS A 5 50.12 -1.06 -13.31
CA LYS A 5 49.01 -1.89 -12.87
C LYS A 5 47.67 -1.21 -13.26
N ASN A 6 47.03 -1.79 -14.25
CA ASN A 6 45.66 -1.41 -14.68
C ASN A 6 44.67 -2.19 -13.81
N SER A 7 44.12 -1.55 -12.77
CA SER A 7 43.06 -2.10 -11.92
C SER A 7 41.72 -1.71 -12.51
N SER A 8 41.18 -2.49 -13.44
CA SER A 8 39.81 -2.41 -13.86
C SER A 8 38.94 -3.18 -12.86
N ALA A 9 38.34 -2.45 -11.91
CA ALA A 9 37.29 -2.98 -11.05
C ALA A 9 36.08 -3.35 -11.92
N GLY A 10 35.90 -4.64 -12.17
CA GLY A 10 34.76 -5.19 -12.90
C GLY A 10 33.46 -4.87 -12.17
N LYS A 11 32.63 -3.99 -12.74
CA LYS A 11 31.23 -3.84 -12.36
C LYS A 11 30.51 -5.16 -12.67
N THR A 12 30.28 -5.99 -11.66
CA THR A 12 29.42 -7.18 -11.76
C THR A 12 28.03 -6.74 -12.23
N SER A 13 27.70 -7.04 -13.48
CA SER A 13 26.39 -6.71 -14.04
C SER A 13 25.34 -7.64 -13.43
N LYS A 14 24.32 -7.06 -12.79
CA LYS A 14 23.17 -7.81 -12.26
C LYS A 14 22.56 -8.73 -13.33
N PRO A 15 22.10 -9.94 -12.95
CA PRO A 15 21.40 -10.85 -13.88
C PRO A 15 20.23 -10.15 -14.58
N GLN A 16 19.90 -10.57 -15.81
CA GLN A 16 18.84 -9.95 -16.62
C GLN A 16 17.46 -9.99 -15.93
N GLN A 17 17.15 -11.07 -15.22
CA GLN A 17 15.92 -11.18 -14.44
C GLN A 17 15.81 -10.15 -13.32
N GLU A 18 16.92 -9.88 -12.64
CA GLU A 18 16.97 -8.89 -11.55
C GLU A 18 16.74 -7.46 -12.07
N ARG A 19 17.36 -7.11 -13.21
CA ARG A 19 17.13 -5.82 -13.89
C ARG A 19 15.70 -5.67 -14.37
N SER A 20 15.11 -6.75 -14.88
CA SER A 20 13.72 -6.76 -15.32
C SER A 20 12.77 -6.53 -14.13
N ALA A 21 12.96 -7.21 -13.00
CA ALA A 21 12.19 -7.02 -11.79
C ALA A 21 12.33 -5.59 -11.22
N GLU A 22 13.55 -5.04 -11.21
CA GLU A 22 13.79 -3.65 -10.79
C GLU A 22 13.05 -2.65 -11.68
N THR A 23 13.08 -2.87 -13.00
CA THR A 23 12.38 -2.00 -13.97
C THR A 23 10.87 -2.06 -13.76
N HIS A 24 10.33 -3.25 -13.58
CA HIS A 24 8.91 -3.43 -13.27
C HIS A 24 8.49 -2.67 -11.99
N GLN A 25 9.28 -2.76 -10.92
CA GLN A 25 9.02 -2.04 -9.67
C GLN A 25 9.16 -0.50 -9.82
N LYS A 26 10.11 -0.04 -10.65
CA LYS A 26 10.26 1.39 -10.97
C LYS A 26 9.02 1.92 -11.68
N LEU A 27 8.49 1.18 -12.64
CA LEU A 27 7.28 1.53 -13.38
C LEU A 27 6.06 1.63 -12.46
N ILE A 28 5.87 0.66 -11.55
CA ILE A 28 4.77 0.70 -10.58
C ILE A 28 4.86 1.93 -9.67
N ARG A 29 6.04 2.21 -9.10
CA ARG A 29 6.25 3.39 -8.26
C ARG A 29 6.04 4.70 -9.02
N ALA A 30 6.48 4.76 -10.26
CA ALA A 30 6.24 5.91 -11.13
C ALA A 30 4.73 6.10 -11.41
N ALA A 31 4.00 5.02 -11.69
CA ALA A 31 2.55 5.05 -11.90
C ALA A 31 1.81 5.59 -10.66
N ILE A 32 2.15 5.10 -9.46
CA ILE A 32 1.60 5.60 -8.20
C ILE A 32 1.88 7.10 -8.04
N SER A 33 3.11 7.53 -8.31
CA SER A 33 3.48 8.95 -8.23
C SER A 33 2.72 9.82 -9.22
N VAL A 34 2.53 9.37 -10.46
CA VAL A 34 1.75 10.09 -11.50
C VAL A 34 0.28 10.18 -11.09
N LEU A 35 -0.32 9.07 -10.64
CA LEU A 35 -1.70 9.05 -10.15
C LEU A 35 -1.91 10.01 -8.97
N ALA A 36 -1.03 9.98 -7.98
CA ALA A 36 -1.12 10.86 -6.82
C ALA A 36 -0.96 12.36 -7.14
N GLN A 37 -0.23 12.70 -8.22
CA GLN A 37 0.05 14.09 -8.60
C GLN A 37 -0.91 14.64 -9.66
N ARG A 38 -1.40 13.81 -10.56
CA ARG A 38 -2.17 14.22 -11.75
C ARG A 38 -3.58 13.69 -11.79
N GLY A 39 -3.91 12.73 -10.90
CA GLY A 39 -5.17 12.02 -10.91
C GLY A 39 -5.31 11.08 -12.12
N TYR A 40 -6.37 10.27 -12.10
CA TYR A 40 -6.63 9.31 -13.17
C TYR A 40 -6.91 9.97 -14.52
N ALA A 41 -7.64 11.09 -14.56
CA ALA A 41 -8.02 11.76 -15.80
C ALA A 41 -6.82 12.16 -16.65
N ASN A 42 -5.71 12.55 -16.02
CA ASN A 42 -4.48 12.99 -16.68
C ASN A 42 -3.38 11.91 -16.68
N PHE A 43 -3.71 10.67 -16.30
CA PHE A 43 -2.75 9.58 -16.27
C PHE A 43 -2.49 9.03 -17.67
N SER A 44 -1.21 8.90 -18.06
CA SER A 44 -0.79 8.23 -19.29
C SER A 44 0.45 7.35 -19.07
N THR A 45 0.56 6.29 -19.90
CA THR A 45 1.73 5.40 -19.88
C THR A 45 3.03 6.13 -20.28
N SER A 46 2.93 7.16 -21.14
CA SER A 46 4.07 8.01 -21.50
C SER A 46 4.64 8.76 -20.32
N MET A 47 3.78 9.34 -19.46
CA MET A 47 4.20 10.00 -18.23
C MET A 47 4.83 9.04 -17.22
N VAL A 48 4.33 7.80 -17.18
CA VAL A 48 4.92 6.75 -16.33
C VAL A 48 6.32 6.38 -16.82
N ALA A 49 6.52 6.18 -18.13
CA ALA A 49 7.83 5.87 -18.71
C ALA A 49 8.85 7.00 -18.45
N GLU A 50 8.45 8.24 -18.68
CA GLU A 50 9.25 9.44 -18.41
C GLU A 50 9.64 9.53 -16.91
N LYS A 51 8.66 9.39 -16.01
CA LYS A 51 8.89 9.44 -14.55
C LYS A 51 9.79 8.31 -14.08
N ALA A 52 9.67 7.11 -14.66
CA ALA A 52 10.51 5.97 -14.36
C ALA A 52 11.91 6.05 -15.02
N LYS A 53 12.12 6.99 -15.95
CA LYS A 53 13.33 7.11 -16.78
C LYS A 53 13.62 5.82 -17.55
N VAL A 54 12.59 5.26 -18.20
CA VAL A 54 12.68 4.09 -19.08
C VAL A 54 12.13 4.39 -20.44
N SER A 55 12.52 3.62 -21.48
CA SER A 55 11.96 3.75 -22.80
C SER A 55 10.50 3.29 -22.85
N ARG A 56 9.73 3.78 -23.84
CA ARG A 56 8.35 3.31 -24.08
C ARG A 56 8.32 1.81 -24.40
N GLY A 57 9.32 1.30 -25.13
CA GLY A 57 9.44 -0.13 -25.43
C GLY A 57 9.67 -0.97 -24.16
N ALA A 58 10.48 -0.50 -23.21
CA ALA A 58 10.66 -1.17 -21.94
C ALA A 58 9.37 -1.17 -21.10
N LEU A 59 8.60 -0.08 -21.09
CA LEU A 59 7.29 -0.06 -20.45
C LEU A 59 6.34 -1.07 -21.09
N GLN A 60 6.25 -1.07 -22.43
CA GLN A 60 5.37 -1.98 -23.19
C GLN A 60 5.71 -3.46 -22.98
N TYR A 61 7.00 -3.77 -22.77
CA TYR A 61 7.45 -5.12 -22.43
C TYR A 61 6.88 -5.59 -21.07
N HIS A 62 6.77 -4.70 -20.08
CA HIS A 62 6.28 -5.02 -18.73
C HIS A 62 4.76 -4.93 -18.60
N PHE A 63 4.14 -4.00 -19.35
CA PHE A 63 2.71 -3.70 -19.25
C PHE A 63 2.14 -3.45 -20.64
N GLN A 64 1.30 -4.34 -21.10
CA GLN A 64 0.74 -4.26 -22.44
C GLN A 64 -0.33 -3.19 -22.56
N THR A 65 -1.09 -2.99 -21.48
CA THR A 65 -2.19 -2.02 -21.45
C THR A 65 -2.01 -1.01 -20.29
N ARG A 66 -2.75 0.08 -20.38
CA ARG A 66 -2.86 1.06 -19.31
C ARG A 66 -3.44 0.41 -18.03
N ASP A 67 -4.43 -0.46 -18.20
CA ASP A 67 -5.10 -1.12 -17.08
C ASP A 67 -4.17 -2.09 -16.35
N ASP A 68 -3.25 -2.75 -17.03
CA ASP A 68 -2.24 -3.61 -16.39
C ASP A 68 -1.40 -2.83 -15.37
N ILE A 69 -1.01 -1.61 -15.73
CA ILE A 69 -0.24 -0.73 -14.84
C ILE A 69 -1.08 -0.31 -13.64
N LEU A 70 -2.36 0.02 -13.87
CA LEU A 70 -3.29 0.43 -12.81
C LEU A 70 -3.56 -0.71 -11.83
N VAL A 71 -3.76 -1.93 -12.33
CA VAL A 71 -3.91 -3.15 -11.52
C VAL A 71 -2.66 -3.39 -10.70
N ALA A 72 -1.47 -3.32 -11.31
CA ALA A 72 -0.21 -3.51 -10.61
C ALA A 72 0.05 -2.42 -9.53
N ALA A 73 -0.29 -1.17 -9.83
CA ALA A 73 -0.20 -0.07 -8.87
C ALA A 73 -1.15 -0.29 -7.68
N ARG A 74 -2.38 -0.74 -7.95
CA ARG A 74 -3.38 -1.05 -6.92
C ARG A 74 -2.93 -2.22 -6.02
N ASP A 75 -2.39 -3.28 -6.61
CA ASP A 75 -1.86 -4.44 -5.88
C ASP A 75 -0.66 -4.05 -5.01
N TYR A 76 0.24 -3.20 -5.53
CA TYR A 76 1.38 -2.70 -4.78
C TYR A 76 0.94 -1.92 -3.53
N VAL A 77 0.00 -1.01 -3.71
CA VAL A 77 -0.58 -0.22 -2.63
C VAL A 77 -1.32 -1.10 -1.63
N ALA A 78 -2.09 -2.09 -2.12
CA ALA A 78 -2.77 -3.02 -1.24
C ALA A 78 -1.79 -3.76 -0.32
N ARG A 79 -0.65 -4.23 -0.85
CA ARG A 79 0.37 -4.94 -0.04
C ARG A 79 1.08 -4.05 0.97
N ALA A 80 1.18 -2.74 0.73
CA ALA A 80 1.76 -1.81 1.70
C ALA A 80 0.95 -1.69 3.01
N LEU A 81 -0.29 -2.21 3.01
CA LEU A 81 -1.13 -2.33 4.22
C LEU A 81 -0.93 -3.68 4.96
N ASN A 82 -0.04 -4.57 4.50
CA ASN A 82 0.30 -5.74 5.27
C ASN A 82 1.11 -5.32 6.49
N LEU A 83 0.83 -5.94 7.63
CA LEU A 83 1.60 -5.69 8.84
C LEU A 83 3.02 -6.25 8.67
N PRO A 84 4.06 -5.53 9.10
CA PRO A 84 5.45 -5.99 9.00
C PRO A 84 5.84 -6.97 10.11
N TRP A 85 4.98 -7.19 11.08
CA TRP A 85 5.19 -8.08 12.23
C TRP A 85 4.38 -9.36 12.08
N LYS A 86 4.91 -10.44 12.57
CA LYS A 86 4.17 -11.69 12.68
C LYS A 86 3.13 -11.58 13.81
N PRO A 87 1.96 -12.23 13.68
CA PRO A 87 0.92 -12.21 14.71
C PRO A 87 1.44 -12.63 16.09
N GLU A 88 2.29 -13.66 16.17
CA GLU A 88 2.83 -14.16 17.41
C GLU A 88 3.69 -13.10 18.12
N THR A 89 4.51 -12.36 17.36
CA THR A 89 5.36 -11.30 17.89
C THR A 89 4.55 -10.12 18.45
N LEU A 90 3.42 -9.78 17.77
CA LEU A 90 2.52 -8.76 18.31
C LEU A 90 1.78 -9.24 19.55
N ARG A 91 1.37 -10.50 19.58
CA ARG A 91 0.62 -11.08 20.71
C ARG A 91 1.41 -11.10 22.03
N GLU A 92 2.75 -11.11 21.97
CA GLU A 92 3.62 -10.97 23.15
C GLU A 92 3.54 -9.59 23.81
N ARG A 93 2.95 -8.59 23.15
CA ARG A 93 2.83 -7.22 23.64
C ARG A 93 1.47 -6.98 24.31
N PRO A 94 1.36 -6.01 25.22
CA PRO A 94 0.07 -5.55 25.74
C PRO A 94 -0.89 -5.14 24.61
N VAL A 95 -2.19 -5.36 24.79
CA VAL A 95 -3.22 -5.08 23.76
C VAL A 95 -3.20 -3.63 23.29
N ASP A 96 -3.01 -2.68 24.21
CA ASP A 96 -2.95 -1.25 23.89
C ASP A 96 -1.74 -0.93 23.00
N GLU A 97 -0.58 -1.55 23.23
CA GLU A 97 0.60 -1.38 22.42
C GLU A 97 0.39 -1.95 21.01
N ARG A 98 -0.22 -3.14 20.88
CA ARG A 98 -0.56 -3.74 19.57
C ARG A 98 -1.44 -2.80 18.75
N ILE A 99 -2.49 -2.25 19.36
CA ILE A 99 -3.44 -1.36 18.69
C ILE A 99 -2.75 -0.09 18.22
N ARG A 100 -1.93 0.56 19.07
CA ARG A 100 -1.16 1.75 18.69
C ARG A 100 -0.24 1.47 17.52
N MET A 101 0.56 0.40 17.58
CA MET A 101 1.47 0.01 16.50
C MET A 101 0.75 -0.23 15.18
N ILE A 102 -0.40 -0.91 15.21
CA ILE A 102 -1.18 -1.22 14.00
C ILE A 102 -1.80 0.06 13.42
N ILE A 103 -2.38 0.93 14.24
CA ILE A 103 -2.96 2.20 13.79
C ILE A 103 -1.88 3.09 13.18
N ASP A 104 -0.72 3.24 13.82
CA ASP A 104 0.40 4.02 13.32
C ASP A 104 0.93 3.48 11.99
N HIS A 105 1.06 2.16 11.86
CA HIS A 105 1.46 1.54 10.62
C HIS A 105 0.46 1.83 9.50
N TYR A 106 -0.83 1.61 9.72
CA TYR A 106 -1.85 1.91 8.74
C TYR A 106 -1.92 3.39 8.38
N TRP A 107 -1.78 4.27 9.37
CA TRP A 107 -1.81 5.71 9.13
C TRP A 107 -0.62 6.21 8.33
N THR A 108 0.58 5.66 8.55
CA THR A 108 1.77 5.98 7.75
C THR A 108 1.50 5.82 6.25
N PHE A 109 0.71 4.82 5.87
CA PHE A 109 0.35 4.58 4.48
C PHE A 109 -0.94 5.31 4.06
N ILE A 110 -2.05 5.14 4.79
CA ILE A 110 -3.37 5.72 4.46
C ILE A 110 -3.31 7.25 4.48
N GLY A 111 -2.57 7.83 5.41
CA GLY A 111 -2.32 9.28 5.49
C GLY A 111 -1.36 9.82 4.42
N SER A 112 -0.81 8.97 3.56
CA SER A 112 0.19 9.35 2.56
C SER A 112 -0.42 9.68 1.18
N LYS A 113 0.39 10.35 0.35
CA LYS A 113 0.03 10.62 -1.06
C LYS A 113 -0.17 9.34 -1.89
N ASN A 114 0.44 8.21 -1.49
CA ASN A 114 0.30 6.94 -2.19
C ASN A 114 -1.11 6.37 -2.06
N TYR A 115 -1.80 6.64 -0.95
CA TYR A 115 -3.20 6.25 -0.78
C TYR A 115 -4.13 6.98 -1.76
N ILE A 116 -3.82 8.24 -2.12
CA ILE A 116 -4.56 8.99 -3.15
C ILE A 116 -4.54 8.26 -4.48
N ALA A 117 -3.37 7.75 -4.89
CA ALA A 117 -3.24 6.96 -6.11
C ALA A 117 -4.15 5.70 -6.10
N ALA A 118 -4.23 5.01 -4.96
CA ALA A 118 -5.13 3.86 -4.80
C ALA A 118 -6.60 4.27 -4.89
N LEU A 119 -6.95 5.40 -4.31
CA LEU A 119 -8.31 5.95 -4.36
C LEU A 119 -8.71 6.32 -5.79
N GLU A 120 -7.83 6.97 -6.55
CA GLU A 120 -8.03 7.30 -7.97
C GLU A 120 -8.36 6.05 -8.81
N VAL A 121 -7.57 4.98 -8.65
CA VAL A 121 -7.83 3.70 -9.34
C VAL A 121 -9.17 3.11 -8.88
N ARG A 122 -9.48 3.15 -7.58
CA ARG A 122 -10.72 2.61 -7.02
C ARG A 122 -11.96 3.35 -7.54
N LEU A 123 -11.87 4.66 -7.72
CA LEU A 123 -12.96 5.44 -8.29
C LEU A 123 -13.16 5.15 -9.78
N TYR A 124 -12.09 4.88 -10.50
CA TYR A 124 -12.16 4.51 -11.92
C TYR A 124 -12.65 3.09 -12.15
N GLU A 125 -12.15 2.09 -11.39
CA GLU A 125 -12.47 0.67 -11.61
C GLU A 125 -13.97 0.37 -11.65
N ARG A 126 -14.81 1.17 -10.95
CA ARG A 126 -16.28 1.04 -10.96
C ARG A 126 -16.92 1.23 -12.33
N PHE A 127 -16.22 1.91 -13.25
CA PHE A 127 -16.64 2.11 -14.63
C PHE A 127 -16.01 1.10 -15.61
N ASN A 128 -15.09 0.27 -15.14
CA ASN A 128 -14.40 -0.77 -15.91
C ASN A 128 -14.71 -2.16 -15.32
N ARG A 129 -15.72 -2.82 -15.90
CA ARG A 129 -16.25 -4.09 -15.36
C ARG A 129 -15.20 -5.20 -15.26
N SER A 130 -14.31 -5.33 -16.24
CA SER A 130 -13.27 -6.36 -16.27
C SER A 130 -12.23 -6.11 -15.18
N MET A 131 -11.73 -4.87 -15.11
CA MET A 131 -10.77 -4.45 -14.09
C MET A 131 -11.36 -4.57 -12.68
N HIS A 132 -12.62 -4.13 -12.50
CA HIS A 132 -13.32 -4.23 -11.22
C HIS A 132 -13.40 -5.68 -10.72
N LYS A 133 -13.80 -6.63 -11.58
CA LYS A 133 -13.87 -8.06 -11.24
C LYS A 133 -12.51 -8.57 -10.76
N THR A 134 -11.45 -8.33 -11.53
CA THR A 134 -10.09 -8.77 -11.21
C THR A 134 -9.61 -8.20 -9.86
N LEU A 135 -9.82 -6.91 -9.63
CA LEU A 135 -9.40 -6.25 -8.39
C LEU A 135 -10.23 -6.68 -7.19
N LEU A 136 -11.54 -6.90 -7.37
CA LEU A 136 -12.42 -7.38 -6.32
C LEU A 136 -12.01 -8.77 -5.82
N GLU A 137 -11.74 -9.70 -6.72
CA GLU A 137 -11.28 -11.06 -6.37
C GLU A 137 -9.98 -11.01 -5.56
N ARG A 138 -9.00 -10.21 -5.99
CA ARG A 138 -7.71 -10.03 -5.30
C ARG A 138 -7.90 -9.38 -3.92
N MET A 139 -8.75 -8.36 -3.85
CA MET A 139 -9.01 -7.66 -2.59
C MET A 139 -9.76 -8.52 -1.58
N ASN A 140 -10.71 -9.36 -2.02
CA ASN A 140 -11.41 -10.30 -1.15
C ASN A 140 -10.44 -11.31 -0.53
N LYS A 141 -9.51 -11.86 -1.33
CA LYS A 141 -8.46 -12.74 -0.82
C LYS A 141 -7.61 -12.06 0.25
N LEU A 142 -7.06 -10.87 -0.06
CA LEU A 142 -6.25 -10.11 0.89
C LEU A 142 -7.02 -9.71 2.16
N THR A 143 -8.33 -9.43 2.04
CA THR A 143 -9.17 -9.11 3.18
C THR A 143 -9.37 -10.32 4.07
N GLY A 144 -9.57 -11.52 3.50
CA GLY A 144 -9.66 -12.77 4.24
C GLY A 144 -8.37 -13.07 5.01
N GLU A 145 -7.21 -12.97 4.33
CA GLU A 145 -5.89 -13.17 4.95
C GLU A 145 -5.68 -12.22 6.14
N ARG A 146 -6.00 -10.95 5.99
CA ARG A 146 -5.87 -9.94 7.05
C ARG A 146 -6.87 -10.08 8.18
N ASN A 147 -8.06 -10.60 7.90
CA ASN A 147 -9.02 -10.91 8.95
C ASN A 147 -8.51 -12.08 9.80
N ALA A 148 -7.93 -13.11 9.20
CA ALA A 148 -7.32 -14.22 9.92
C ALA A 148 -6.12 -13.74 10.77
N GLU A 149 -5.23 -12.93 10.19
CA GLU A 149 -4.11 -12.32 10.90
C GLU A 149 -4.57 -11.46 12.08
N TRP A 150 -5.61 -10.63 11.91
CA TRP A 150 -6.18 -9.83 12.98
C TRP A 150 -6.75 -10.67 14.13
N GLN A 151 -7.45 -11.74 13.81
CA GLN A 151 -7.96 -12.69 14.80
C GLN A 151 -6.83 -13.37 15.58
N GLU A 152 -5.76 -13.74 14.90
CA GLU A 152 -4.60 -14.35 15.54
C GLU A 152 -3.86 -13.39 16.48
N ILE A 153 -3.69 -12.11 16.07
CA ILE A 153 -3.07 -11.06 16.90
C ILE A 153 -3.84 -10.85 18.22
N PHE A 154 -5.16 -10.98 18.21
CA PHE A 154 -6.03 -10.74 19.38
C PHE A 154 -6.69 -12.01 19.92
N SER A 155 -6.15 -13.20 19.63
CA SER A 155 -6.70 -14.50 20.07
C SER A 155 -6.68 -14.69 21.60
N ASP A 156 -5.80 -13.98 22.30
CA ASP A 156 -5.64 -14.01 23.76
C ASP A 156 -6.68 -13.14 24.49
N THR A 157 -7.45 -12.32 23.79
CA THR A 157 -8.50 -11.49 24.40
C THR A 157 -9.81 -12.21 24.68
N GLY A 158 -9.99 -13.43 24.13
CA GLY A 158 -11.24 -14.18 24.26
C GLY A 158 -12.39 -13.64 23.39
N LEU A 159 -12.18 -12.57 22.62
CA LEU A 159 -13.19 -11.97 21.76
C LEU A 159 -13.41 -12.81 20.50
N SER A 160 -14.69 -12.95 20.09
CA SER A 160 -15.06 -13.71 18.89
C SER A 160 -14.66 -12.99 17.60
N PRO A 161 -14.48 -13.74 16.48
CA PRO A 161 -14.27 -13.12 15.16
C PRO A 161 -15.36 -12.13 14.76
N ASP A 162 -16.62 -12.44 15.10
CA ASP A 162 -17.77 -11.57 14.80
C ASP A 162 -17.71 -10.22 15.54
N TYR A 163 -16.93 -10.15 16.60
CA TYR A 163 -16.65 -8.92 17.31
C TYR A 163 -15.39 -8.23 16.75
N LEU A 164 -14.30 -8.95 16.59
CA LEU A 164 -13.00 -8.41 16.20
C LEU A 164 -12.98 -7.85 14.77
N ILE A 165 -13.61 -8.55 13.80
CA ILE A 165 -13.57 -8.15 12.39
C ILE A 165 -14.27 -6.80 12.15
N PRO A 166 -15.48 -6.54 12.66
CA PRO A 166 -16.13 -5.22 12.55
C PRO A 166 -15.27 -4.08 13.10
N TYR A 167 -14.57 -4.28 14.22
CA TYR A 167 -13.69 -3.25 14.77
C TYR A 167 -12.47 -2.97 13.88
N ARG A 168 -11.88 -4.00 13.28
CA ARG A 168 -10.83 -3.79 12.27
C ARG A 168 -11.31 -2.97 11.08
N LEU A 169 -12.49 -3.28 10.56
CA LEU A 169 -13.08 -2.54 9.43
C LEU A 169 -13.41 -1.11 9.82
N TYR A 170 -14.02 -0.90 10.97
CA TYR A 170 -14.31 0.43 11.52
C TYR A 170 -13.05 1.30 11.65
N MET A 171 -11.97 0.74 12.22
CA MET A 171 -10.68 1.43 12.31
C MET A 171 -10.18 1.86 10.93
N LEU A 172 -10.20 0.97 9.95
CA LEU A 172 -9.75 1.29 8.59
C LEU A 172 -10.63 2.36 7.92
N ASP A 173 -11.94 2.33 8.13
CA ASP A 173 -12.86 3.31 7.55
C ASP A 173 -12.72 4.68 8.20
N CYS A 174 -12.47 4.75 9.52
CA CYS A 174 -12.09 5.99 10.19
C CYS A 174 -10.79 6.58 9.61
N LEU A 175 -9.72 5.79 9.49
CA LEU A 175 -8.45 6.24 8.94
C LEU A 175 -8.59 6.73 7.48
N ARG A 176 -9.37 6.03 6.66
CA ARG A 176 -9.68 6.43 5.27
C ARG A 176 -10.46 7.75 5.22
N GLY A 177 -11.44 7.93 6.11
CA GLY A 177 -12.19 9.19 6.23
C GLY A 177 -11.28 10.36 6.59
N LEU A 178 -10.35 10.16 7.53
CA LEU A 178 -9.34 11.18 7.90
C LEU A 178 -8.39 11.50 6.73
N ALA A 179 -8.01 10.50 5.94
CA ALA A 179 -7.20 10.73 4.74
C ALA A 179 -7.95 11.55 3.69
N LEU A 180 -9.25 11.29 3.45
CA LEU A 180 -10.08 12.11 2.57
C LEU A 180 -10.17 13.55 3.05
N ARG A 181 -10.39 13.76 4.36
CA ARG A 181 -10.40 15.11 4.95
C ARG A 181 -9.10 15.87 4.70
N ARG A 182 -7.94 15.21 4.73
CA ARG A 182 -6.64 15.84 4.38
C ARG A 182 -6.55 16.20 2.90
N ILE A 183 -7.24 15.48 2.01
CA ILE A 183 -7.30 15.83 0.59
C ILE A 183 -8.16 17.09 0.40
N GLU A 184 -9.31 17.16 1.06
CA GLU A 184 -10.27 18.26 0.94
C GLU A 184 -9.76 19.58 1.56
N GLN A 185 -9.15 19.52 2.73
CA GLN A 185 -8.78 20.69 3.52
C GLN A 185 -7.29 21.01 3.45
N GLY A 186 -6.50 20.21 2.72
CA GLY A 186 -5.06 20.36 2.58
C GLY A 186 -4.25 19.51 3.55
N ALA A 187 -3.03 19.15 3.12
CA ALA A 187 -2.15 18.23 3.85
C ALA A 187 -1.69 18.74 5.24
N GLY A 188 -1.84 20.03 5.50
CA GLY A 188 -1.44 20.66 6.77
C GLY A 188 -2.46 20.51 7.90
N ILE A 189 -3.68 19.97 7.63
CA ILE A 189 -4.66 19.79 8.69
C ILE A 189 -4.16 18.76 9.71
N ASN A 190 -4.24 19.10 11.00
CA ASN A 190 -3.92 18.20 12.09
C ASN A 190 -5.10 17.24 12.35
N VAL A 191 -4.90 15.97 12.12
CA VAL A 191 -5.87 14.89 12.40
C VAL A 191 -5.43 13.99 13.57
N THR A 192 -4.34 14.32 14.24
CA THR A 192 -3.81 13.56 15.38
C THR A 192 -4.86 13.37 16.48
N PRO A 193 -5.65 14.39 16.89
CA PRO A 193 -6.66 14.19 17.93
C PRO A 193 -7.72 13.14 17.57
N GLN A 194 -8.12 13.06 16.29
CA GLN A 194 -9.07 12.06 15.84
C GLN A 194 -8.47 10.65 15.81
N ILE A 195 -7.17 10.52 15.51
CA ILE A 195 -6.46 9.24 15.57
C ILE A 195 -6.33 8.79 17.03
N GLU A 196 -6.05 9.70 17.95
CA GLU A 196 -6.00 9.41 19.40
C GLU A 196 -7.36 8.91 19.93
N ILE A 197 -8.46 9.61 19.58
CA ILE A 197 -9.82 9.17 19.94
C ILE A 197 -10.11 7.77 19.38
N LEU A 198 -9.76 7.52 18.12
CA LEU A 198 -9.92 6.20 17.49
C LEU A 198 -9.12 5.14 18.27
N THR A 199 -7.86 5.44 18.60
CA THR A 199 -6.95 4.55 19.32
C THR A 199 -7.52 4.18 20.69
N ASP A 200 -7.94 5.17 21.46
CA ASP A 200 -8.52 4.95 22.80
C ASP A 200 -9.81 4.13 22.74
N LEU A 201 -10.67 4.41 21.75
CA LEU A 201 -11.87 3.62 21.51
C LEU A 201 -11.56 2.16 21.20
N MET A 202 -10.58 1.91 20.32
CA MET A 202 -10.16 0.56 19.93
C MET A 202 -9.56 -0.19 21.15
N ILE A 203 -8.70 0.47 21.93
CA ILE A 203 -8.12 -0.10 23.15
C ILE A 203 -9.24 -0.50 24.10
N LYS A 204 -10.15 0.42 24.44
CA LYS A 204 -11.26 0.16 25.35
C LYS A 204 -12.12 -1.00 24.93
N ARG A 205 -12.32 -1.20 23.62
CA ARG A 205 -13.21 -2.24 23.08
C ARG A 205 -12.55 -3.60 22.89
N ILE A 206 -11.25 -3.65 22.76
CA ILE A 206 -10.52 -4.91 22.52
C ILE A 206 -9.85 -5.40 23.82
N SER A 207 -9.61 -4.53 24.80
CA SER A 207 -9.08 -4.92 26.12
C SER A 207 -10.18 -5.28 27.16
N SER A 208 -11.47 -5.13 26.80
CA SER A 208 -12.60 -5.45 27.67
C SER A 208 -12.94 -6.91 27.61
#